data_e9ede3a49667c3ebb219f15800fe5d35
#
_entry.id   e9ede3a49667c3ebb219f15800fe5d35
#
_cell.length_a   1.000
_cell.length_b   1.000
_cell.length_c   1.000
_cell.angle_alpha   90.00
_cell.angle_beta   90.00
_cell.angle_gamma   90.00
#
_symmetry.space_group_name_H-M   'P 1'
#
loop_
_entity.id
_entity.type
_entity.pdbx_description
1 polymer ?
#
loop_
_entity_poly.entity_id
_entity_poly.type
_entity_poly.pdbx_seq_one_letter_code
_entity_poly.pdbx_strand_id
1 'polypeptide(L)'
;MKPVKWLLFLIVFTSLGVPAFTQTKSAVVEEIVARVNNEIITREDLDKARTSLETDVREACTNCSDEQVRTQVEAKNKDLLRDLIDQSLLTQRAKDDGINVDADVIKRLDAIRLQNKLPDMDALEKAIRDSGQDFEDFKSQLRDQLLTQEIIRKEVGSKIIISHEDAVKYYNEHKSEFVRPETVVLREIFVSTEGKSATEIPDLRKKADNLRIRVLNNGEDFGEMAKHYSDSTTGKQGGELGVFQRTQLDPKIAEKVFALNRNQMTDVMETKTGFEILQVVERYDAGEQTLEKVEPEITNKLYEQKMEPALRDYLKTLREDSYLQIKPGYTDTAAVKTEPIEEVAAAPEKDDSKSKGGKRLGIFPKKKSGT
;
A
#
# COMPACT_ATOMS: atom_id res chain seq x y z
N MET A 1 -9.05 -45.48 82.41
CA MET A 1 -10.33 -45.28 83.11
C MET A 1 -10.46 -43.85 83.49
N LYS A 2 -11.36 -43.13 82.80
CA LYS A 2 -12.14 -41.94 83.21
C LYS A 2 -12.76 -41.34 81.97
N PRO A 3 -14.04 -41.00 81.89
CA PRO A 3 -14.73 -40.58 80.70
C PRO A 3 -14.65 -39.05 80.49
N VAL A 4 -14.51 -38.64 79.27
CA VAL A 4 -14.50 -37.23 78.88
C VAL A 4 -15.89 -36.90 78.37
N LYS A 5 -16.47 -35.85 78.95
CA LYS A 5 -17.81 -35.31 78.73
C LYS A 5 -17.91 -34.62 77.34
N TRP A 6 -18.91 -34.97 76.57
CA TRP A 6 -19.33 -34.32 75.37
C TRP A 6 -20.02 -32.97 75.69
N LEU A 7 -19.50 -31.88 75.19
CA LEU A 7 -20.16 -30.58 75.22
C LEU A 7 -20.61 -30.26 73.79
N LEU A 8 -21.90 -30.32 73.56
CA LEU A 8 -22.61 -29.88 72.35
C LEU A 8 -22.57 -28.34 72.29
N PHE A 9 -21.82 -27.81 71.35
CA PHE A 9 -21.90 -26.38 71.00
C PHE A 9 -22.84 -26.19 69.82
N LEU A 10 -23.98 -25.58 70.08
CA LEU A 10 -24.99 -25.21 69.09
C LEU A 10 -24.52 -23.95 68.40
N ILE A 11 -24.00 -24.07 67.18
CA ILE A 11 -23.61 -22.90 66.35
C ILE A 11 -24.84 -22.46 65.57
N VAL A 12 -25.40 -21.32 65.98
CA VAL A 12 -26.44 -20.61 65.22
C VAL A 12 -25.79 -19.94 64.02
N PHE A 13 -26.05 -20.48 62.83
CA PHE A 13 -25.57 -19.92 61.58
C PHE A 13 -26.50 -18.77 61.15
N THR A 14 -26.14 -17.53 61.47
CA THR A 14 -26.80 -16.32 60.92
C THR A 14 -26.32 -16.15 59.50
N SER A 15 -27.19 -16.45 58.52
CA SER A 15 -26.94 -16.18 57.11
C SER A 15 -26.97 -14.66 56.88
N LEU A 16 -25.80 -14.03 56.82
CA LEU A 16 -25.66 -12.72 56.21
C LEU A 16 -25.83 -12.86 54.69
N GLY A 17 -26.96 -12.40 54.18
CA GLY A 17 -27.23 -12.27 52.78
C GLY A 17 -26.21 -11.25 52.17
N VAL A 18 -25.27 -11.75 51.37
CA VAL A 18 -24.40 -10.93 50.54
C VAL A 18 -25.24 -10.36 49.40
N PRO A 19 -25.40 -9.03 49.25
CA PRO A 19 -26.08 -8.49 48.08
C PRO A 19 -25.26 -8.86 46.83
N ALA A 20 -25.88 -9.64 45.94
CA ALA A 20 -25.31 -9.90 44.61
C ALA A 20 -25.28 -8.59 43.86
N PHE A 21 -24.11 -7.99 43.76
CA PHE A 21 -23.87 -6.94 42.79
C PHE A 21 -24.04 -7.56 41.40
N THR A 22 -25.19 -7.41 40.79
CA THR A 22 -25.38 -7.60 39.36
C THR A 22 -24.48 -6.57 38.67
N GLN A 23 -23.33 -6.99 38.16
CA GLN A 23 -22.60 -6.25 37.16
C GLN A 23 -23.52 -6.15 35.93
N THR A 24 -24.17 -5.02 35.79
CA THR A 24 -24.72 -4.59 34.51
C THR A 24 -23.54 -4.51 33.58
N LYS A 25 -23.48 -5.42 32.61
CA LYS A 25 -22.62 -5.24 31.43
C LYS A 25 -23.04 -3.88 30.86
N SER A 26 -22.20 -2.84 31.05
CA SER A 26 -22.33 -1.61 30.31
C SER A 26 -22.23 -2.01 28.82
N ALA A 27 -23.37 -1.86 28.11
CA ALA A 27 -23.29 -1.89 26.65
C ALA A 27 -22.23 -0.85 26.28
N VAL A 28 -21.16 -1.28 25.62
CA VAL A 28 -20.17 -0.37 25.05
C VAL A 28 -20.95 0.42 24.01
N VAL A 29 -21.35 1.64 24.36
CA VAL A 29 -21.94 2.57 23.41
C VAL A 29 -20.78 3.04 22.57
N GLU A 30 -20.75 2.61 21.33
CA GLU A 30 -19.72 3.00 20.36
C GLU A 30 -19.74 4.54 20.21
N GLU A 31 -18.61 5.19 20.42
CA GLU A 31 -18.51 6.64 20.39
C GLU A 31 -18.50 7.13 18.95
N ILE A 32 -19.52 7.90 18.56
CA ILE A 32 -19.56 8.55 17.25
C ILE A 32 -18.62 9.76 17.27
N VAL A 33 -17.65 9.78 16.35
CA VAL A 33 -16.67 10.87 16.16
C VAL A 33 -17.14 11.87 15.13
N ALA A 34 -17.68 11.36 14.02
CA ALA A 34 -18.23 12.20 12.96
C ALA A 34 -19.41 11.52 12.26
N ARG A 35 -20.26 12.34 11.65
CA ARG A 35 -21.32 11.91 10.77
C ARG A 35 -21.10 12.51 9.39
N VAL A 36 -21.10 11.67 8.38
CA VAL A 36 -20.88 12.01 6.97
C VAL A 36 -22.12 11.58 6.19
N ASN A 37 -23.04 12.49 5.93
CA ASN A 37 -24.36 12.19 5.37
C ASN A 37 -25.09 11.13 6.22
N ASN A 38 -25.32 9.93 5.66
CA ASN A 38 -25.97 8.82 6.34
C ASN A 38 -24.99 7.82 7.01
N GLU A 39 -23.70 8.01 6.86
CA GLU A 39 -22.66 7.17 7.46
C GLU A 39 -22.10 7.81 8.73
N ILE A 40 -21.61 6.98 9.64
CA ILE A 40 -20.97 7.42 10.88
C ILE A 40 -19.52 6.97 10.88
N ILE A 41 -18.66 7.80 11.42
CA ILE A 41 -17.27 7.46 11.73
C ILE A 41 -17.19 7.34 13.25
N THR A 42 -16.76 6.18 13.72
CA THR A 42 -16.69 5.87 15.14
C THR A 42 -15.29 6.08 15.68
N ARG A 43 -15.15 6.02 17.00
CA ARG A 43 -13.84 6.01 17.64
C ARG A 43 -13.03 4.77 17.27
N GLU A 44 -13.71 3.62 17.14
CA GLU A 44 -13.05 2.39 16.71
C GLU A 44 -12.45 2.52 15.31
N ASP A 45 -13.15 3.17 14.37
CA ASP A 45 -12.62 3.44 13.02
C ASP A 45 -11.37 4.31 13.07
N LEU A 46 -11.37 5.34 13.92
CA LEU A 46 -10.23 6.22 14.10
C LEU A 46 -9.04 5.49 14.75
N ASP A 47 -9.29 4.63 15.73
CA ASP A 47 -8.26 3.83 16.40
C ASP A 47 -7.68 2.76 15.43
N LYS A 48 -8.52 2.13 14.59
CA LYS A 48 -8.09 1.24 13.51
C LYS A 48 -7.22 1.96 12.48
N ALA A 49 -7.66 3.14 12.03
CA ALA A 49 -6.88 3.95 11.07
C ALA A 49 -5.52 4.36 11.65
N ARG A 50 -5.45 4.68 12.96
CA ARG A 50 -4.19 4.99 13.63
C ARG A 50 -3.25 3.79 13.70
N THR A 51 -3.78 2.60 13.97
CA THR A 51 -3.00 1.36 14.01
C THR A 51 -2.45 1.02 12.62
N SER A 52 -3.28 1.17 11.58
CA SER A 52 -2.84 0.99 10.18
C SER A 52 -1.73 2.00 9.83
N LEU A 53 -1.91 3.28 10.15
CA LEU A 53 -0.90 4.31 9.93
C LEU A 53 0.45 3.98 10.59
N GLU A 54 0.43 3.45 11.82
CA GLU A 54 1.66 3.04 12.49
C GLU A 54 2.36 1.90 11.76
N THR A 55 1.59 0.93 11.29
CA THR A 55 2.10 -0.20 10.49
C THR A 55 2.70 0.29 9.18
N ASP A 56 1.98 1.13 8.44
CA ASP A 56 2.43 1.69 7.17
C ASP A 56 3.72 2.50 7.31
N VAL A 57 3.83 3.30 8.38
CA VAL A 57 5.04 4.08 8.67
C VAL A 57 6.22 3.16 9.00
N ARG A 58 6.01 2.07 9.74
CA ARG A 58 7.04 1.09 10.06
C ARG A 58 7.53 0.34 8.82
N GLU A 59 6.61 -0.09 7.96
CA GLU A 59 6.94 -0.78 6.71
C GLU A 59 7.68 0.12 5.71
N ALA A 60 7.25 1.37 5.59
CA ALA A 60 7.90 2.35 4.71
C ALA A 60 9.30 2.76 5.20
N CYS A 61 9.58 2.60 6.48
CA CYS A 61 10.84 3.03 7.09
C CYS A 61 11.55 1.88 7.82
N THR A 62 12.13 0.95 7.06
CA THR A 62 12.82 -0.25 7.58
C THR A 62 14.01 0.03 8.52
N ASN A 63 14.58 1.24 8.49
CA ASN A 63 15.74 1.64 9.30
C ASN A 63 15.42 2.77 10.30
N CYS A 64 14.14 3.13 10.51
CA CYS A 64 13.75 4.15 11.47
C CYS A 64 13.82 3.65 12.92
N SER A 65 14.26 4.52 13.81
CA SER A 65 14.10 4.30 15.25
C SER A 65 12.61 4.42 15.65
N ASP A 66 12.23 3.81 16.78
CA ASP A 66 10.86 3.92 17.32
C ASP A 66 10.44 5.39 17.55
N GLU A 67 11.36 6.26 17.89
CA GLU A 67 11.10 7.70 18.06
C GLU A 67 10.79 8.38 16.73
N GLN A 68 11.51 8.03 15.66
CA GLN A 68 11.25 8.55 14.32
C GLN A 68 9.90 8.08 13.78
N VAL A 69 9.55 6.81 14.01
CA VAL A 69 8.23 6.26 13.66
C VAL A 69 7.14 7.02 14.40
N ARG A 70 7.28 7.20 15.74
CA ARG A 70 6.31 7.94 16.55
C ARG A 70 6.11 9.36 16.06
N THR A 71 7.19 10.08 15.79
CA THR A 71 7.14 11.46 15.28
C THR A 71 6.39 11.55 13.95
N GLN A 72 6.61 10.60 13.03
CA GLN A 72 5.91 10.56 11.76
C GLN A 72 4.42 10.21 11.93
N VAL A 73 4.11 9.27 12.80
CA VAL A 73 2.73 8.91 13.15
C VAL A 73 2.01 10.10 13.77
N GLU A 74 2.60 10.82 14.73
CA GLU A 74 2.01 12.00 15.35
C GLU A 74 1.76 13.13 14.34
N ALA A 75 2.68 13.32 13.40
CA ALA A 75 2.53 14.32 12.35
C ALA A 75 1.31 14.02 11.45
N LYS A 76 1.14 12.76 11.06
CA LYS A 76 0.03 12.31 10.18
C LYS A 76 -1.29 12.09 10.94
N ASN A 77 -1.23 11.77 12.23
CA ASN A 77 -2.42 11.52 13.06
C ASN A 77 -3.41 12.69 13.08
N LYS A 78 -2.93 13.91 12.87
CA LYS A 78 -3.77 15.13 12.80
C LYS A 78 -4.78 15.07 11.64
N ASP A 79 -4.41 14.38 10.58
CA ASP A 79 -5.17 14.31 9.33
C ASP A 79 -6.06 13.07 9.23
N LEU A 80 -5.95 12.11 10.17
CA LEU A 80 -6.70 10.85 10.10
C LEU A 80 -8.22 11.03 10.00
N LEU A 81 -8.79 11.94 10.78
CA LEU A 81 -10.24 12.17 10.71
C LEU A 81 -10.63 12.78 9.36
N ARG A 82 -9.83 13.72 8.85
CA ARG A 82 -10.00 14.26 7.50
C ARG A 82 -10.01 13.14 6.46
N ASP A 83 -9.01 12.26 6.53
CA ASP A 83 -8.82 11.19 5.55
C ASP A 83 -9.97 10.17 5.60
N LEU A 84 -10.48 9.84 6.79
CA LEU A 84 -11.66 8.98 6.95
C LEU A 84 -12.94 9.64 6.38
N ILE A 85 -13.13 10.94 6.61
CA ILE A 85 -14.25 11.70 6.04
C ILE A 85 -14.14 11.70 4.52
N ASP A 86 -12.96 12.01 3.96
CA ASP A 86 -12.72 12.04 2.52
C ASP A 86 -12.94 10.67 1.89
N GLN A 87 -12.47 9.60 2.52
CA GLN A 87 -12.72 8.23 2.08
C GLN A 87 -14.21 7.88 2.07
N SER A 88 -14.94 8.24 3.14
CA SER A 88 -16.40 8.00 3.21
C SER A 88 -17.13 8.75 2.09
N LEU A 89 -16.81 10.03 1.85
CA LEU A 89 -17.40 10.82 0.77
C LEU A 89 -17.13 10.23 -0.61
N LEU A 90 -15.90 9.81 -0.88
CA LEU A 90 -15.52 9.19 -2.16
C LEU A 90 -16.24 7.85 -2.36
N THR A 91 -16.31 7.02 -1.32
CA THR A 91 -16.99 5.73 -1.37
C THR A 91 -18.49 5.89 -1.60
N GLN A 92 -19.14 6.84 -0.88
CA GLN A 92 -20.56 7.17 -1.10
C GLN A 92 -20.79 7.64 -2.54
N ARG A 93 -19.96 8.57 -3.02
CA ARG A 93 -20.05 9.08 -4.40
C ARG A 93 -19.88 7.98 -5.43
N ALA A 94 -18.95 7.04 -5.22
CA ALA A 94 -18.77 5.90 -6.11
C ALA A 94 -20.02 5.00 -6.15
N LYS A 95 -20.63 4.76 -4.99
CA LYS A 95 -21.89 3.98 -4.88
C LYS A 95 -23.06 4.70 -5.57
N ASP A 96 -23.20 6.01 -5.36
CA ASP A 96 -24.24 6.84 -6.00
C ASP A 96 -24.10 6.89 -7.53
N ASP A 97 -22.87 6.90 -8.03
CA ASP A 97 -22.54 6.83 -9.46
C ASP A 97 -22.69 5.41 -10.06
N GLY A 98 -23.11 4.42 -9.25
CA GLY A 98 -23.31 3.03 -9.67
C GLY A 98 -22.03 2.28 -10.03
N ILE A 99 -20.89 2.69 -9.48
CA ILE A 99 -19.61 2.00 -9.72
C ILE A 99 -19.65 0.64 -9.04
N ASN A 100 -19.37 -0.42 -9.80
CA ASN A 100 -19.28 -1.79 -9.31
C ASN A 100 -17.84 -2.31 -9.49
N VAL A 101 -17.24 -2.75 -8.40
CA VAL A 101 -15.86 -3.25 -8.35
C VAL A 101 -15.77 -4.73 -7.91
N ASP A 102 -16.90 -5.47 -7.86
CA ASP A 102 -16.91 -6.84 -7.33
C ASP A 102 -15.95 -7.78 -8.09
N ALA A 103 -15.90 -7.65 -9.42
CA ALA A 103 -14.95 -8.42 -10.22
C ALA A 103 -13.48 -8.06 -9.93
N ASP A 104 -13.22 -6.80 -9.64
CA ASP A 104 -11.86 -6.32 -9.35
C ASP A 104 -11.42 -6.69 -7.93
N VAL A 105 -12.37 -6.75 -6.97
CA VAL A 105 -12.12 -7.32 -5.63
C VAL A 105 -11.66 -8.77 -5.76
N ILE A 106 -12.37 -9.60 -6.55
CA ILE A 106 -11.99 -11.01 -6.74
C ILE A 106 -10.60 -11.12 -7.39
N LYS A 107 -10.31 -10.34 -8.43
CA LYS A 107 -9.00 -10.32 -9.09
C LYS A 107 -7.89 -9.89 -8.11
N ARG A 108 -8.17 -8.89 -7.27
CA ARG A 108 -7.19 -8.40 -6.31
C ARG A 108 -6.90 -9.41 -5.21
N LEU A 109 -7.94 -10.10 -4.69
CA LEU A 109 -7.77 -11.19 -3.75
C LEU A 109 -6.93 -12.34 -4.36
N ASP A 110 -7.20 -12.70 -5.62
CA ASP A 110 -6.42 -13.73 -6.31
C ASP A 110 -4.96 -13.29 -6.53
N ALA A 111 -4.73 -12.04 -6.87
CA ALA A 111 -3.38 -11.50 -6.98
C ALA A 111 -2.61 -11.56 -5.65
N ILE A 112 -3.26 -11.21 -4.54
CA ILE A 112 -2.68 -11.32 -3.19
C ILE A 112 -2.35 -12.78 -2.86
N ARG A 113 -3.27 -13.71 -3.17
CA ARG A 113 -3.06 -15.15 -3.00
C ARG A 113 -1.81 -15.63 -3.74
N LEU A 114 -1.71 -15.28 -5.02
CA LEU A 114 -0.57 -15.69 -5.88
C LEU A 114 0.75 -15.08 -5.39
N GLN A 115 0.76 -13.81 -5.01
CA GLN A 115 1.94 -13.11 -4.49
C GLN A 115 2.47 -13.79 -3.21
N ASN A 116 1.57 -14.26 -2.35
CA ASN A 116 1.92 -14.96 -1.12
C ASN A 116 2.10 -16.49 -1.34
N LYS A 117 2.05 -16.96 -2.59
CA LYS A 117 2.22 -18.38 -2.96
C LYS A 117 1.25 -19.32 -2.25
N LEU A 118 0.02 -18.83 -1.99
CA LEU A 118 -1.03 -19.62 -1.35
C LEU A 118 -1.76 -20.48 -2.40
N PRO A 119 -2.12 -21.72 -2.08
CA PRO A 119 -2.67 -22.68 -3.06
C PRO A 119 -4.07 -22.28 -3.54
N ASP A 120 -4.93 -21.79 -2.65
CA ASP A 120 -6.34 -21.49 -2.91
C ASP A 120 -6.84 -20.31 -2.05
N MET A 121 -8.11 -19.95 -2.25
CA MET A 121 -8.74 -18.84 -1.52
C MET A 121 -8.97 -19.16 -0.05
N ASP A 122 -9.21 -20.42 0.31
CA ASP A 122 -9.39 -20.84 1.69
C ASP A 122 -8.08 -20.65 2.49
N ALA A 123 -6.94 -20.91 1.86
CA ALA A 123 -5.63 -20.63 2.44
C ALA A 123 -5.38 -19.13 2.63
N LEU A 124 -5.86 -18.28 1.70
CA LEU A 124 -5.80 -16.83 1.85
C LEU A 124 -6.69 -16.35 3.01
N GLU A 125 -7.94 -16.82 3.07
CA GLU A 125 -8.85 -16.50 4.16
C GLU A 125 -8.25 -16.88 5.52
N LYS A 126 -7.71 -18.09 5.62
CA LYS A 126 -7.04 -18.54 6.83
C LYS A 126 -5.84 -17.66 7.18
N ALA A 127 -5.00 -17.31 6.22
CA ALA A 127 -3.83 -16.45 6.47
C ALA A 127 -4.23 -15.06 7.00
N ILE A 128 -5.32 -14.47 6.47
CA ILE A 128 -5.85 -13.20 6.95
C ILE A 128 -6.39 -13.33 8.37
N ARG A 129 -7.14 -14.40 8.68
CA ARG A 129 -7.63 -14.65 10.04
C ARG A 129 -6.50 -14.93 11.04
N ASP A 130 -5.49 -15.65 10.61
CA ASP A 130 -4.30 -15.94 11.45
C ASP A 130 -3.50 -14.66 11.75
N SER A 131 -3.58 -13.62 10.90
CA SER A 131 -3.03 -12.28 11.17
C SER A 131 -3.90 -11.43 12.11
N GLY A 132 -5.06 -11.95 12.56
CA GLY A 132 -5.96 -11.28 13.50
C GLY A 132 -7.01 -10.39 12.84
N GLN A 133 -7.18 -10.45 11.51
CA GLN A 133 -8.18 -9.67 10.78
C GLN A 133 -9.34 -10.58 10.31
N ASP A 134 -10.58 -10.07 10.37
CA ASP A 134 -11.71 -10.76 9.75
C ASP A 134 -11.64 -10.68 8.23
N PHE A 135 -11.98 -11.78 7.54
CA PHE A 135 -11.87 -11.84 6.08
C PHE A 135 -12.91 -10.97 5.36
N GLU A 136 -14.13 -10.88 5.89
CA GLU A 136 -15.15 -10.01 5.28
C GLU A 136 -14.87 -8.54 5.53
N ASP A 137 -14.29 -8.18 6.67
CA ASP A 137 -13.79 -6.83 6.94
C ASP A 137 -12.65 -6.47 5.96
N PHE A 138 -11.69 -7.37 5.77
CA PHE A 138 -10.62 -7.18 4.79
C PHE A 138 -11.15 -6.97 3.38
N LYS A 139 -12.11 -7.79 2.96
CA LYS A 139 -12.75 -7.71 1.65
C LYS A 139 -13.57 -6.42 1.49
N SER A 140 -14.23 -5.97 2.55
CA SER A 140 -14.95 -4.69 2.56
C SER A 140 -13.99 -3.51 2.42
N GLN A 141 -12.89 -3.48 3.16
CA GLN A 141 -11.85 -2.45 3.04
C GLN A 141 -11.26 -2.43 1.63
N LEU A 142 -10.98 -3.59 1.06
CA LEU A 142 -10.49 -3.71 -0.32
C LEU A 142 -11.51 -3.15 -1.33
N ARG A 143 -12.80 -3.43 -1.13
CA ARG A 143 -13.88 -2.89 -1.96
C ARG A 143 -13.92 -1.36 -1.89
N ASP A 144 -13.88 -0.81 -0.68
CA ASP A 144 -13.93 0.64 -0.48
C ASP A 144 -12.70 1.33 -1.07
N GLN A 145 -11.53 0.71 -0.97
CA GLN A 145 -10.31 1.19 -1.62
C GLN A 145 -10.45 1.21 -3.14
N LEU A 146 -10.99 0.15 -3.74
CA LEU A 146 -11.21 0.06 -5.19
C LEU A 146 -12.28 1.06 -5.67
N LEU A 147 -13.37 1.25 -4.90
CA LEU A 147 -14.39 2.26 -5.18
C LEU A 147 -13.80 3.67 -5.17
N THR A 148 -13.00 3.98 -4.15
CA THR A 148 -12.30 5.27 -4.02
C THR A 148 -11.35 5.50 -5.19
N GLN A 149 -10.57 4.50 -5.56
CA GLN A 149 -9.64 4.59 -6.68
C GLN A 149 -10.38 4.83 -8.01
N GLU A 150 -11.49 4.13 -8.22
CA GLU A 150 -12.26 4.22 -9.45
C GLU A 150 -12.98 5.57 -9.59
N ILE A 151 -13.57 6.09 -8.51
CA ILE A 151 -14.23 7.41 -8.55
C ILE A 151 -13.20 8.53 -8.77
N ILE A 152 -12.03 8.47 -8.14
CA ILE A 152 -10.95 9.44 -8.37
C ILE A 152 -10.49 9.36 -9.83
N ARG A 153 -10.30 8.18 -10.37
CA ARG A 153 -9.94 7.99 -11.78
C ARG A 153 -11.00 8.61 -12.71
N LYS A 154 -12.28 8.35 -12.44
CA LYS A 154 -13.41 8.82 -13.23
C LYS A 154 -13.59 10.33 -13.13
N GLU A 155 -13.65 10.87 -11.92
CA GLU A 155 -14.07 12.26 -11.67
C GLU A 155 -12.92 13.26 -11.68
N VAL A 156 -11.70 12.79 -11.43
CA VAL A 156 -10.50 13.65 -11.38
C VAL A 156 -9.55 13.28 -12.50
N GLY A 157 -9.07 12.03 -12.52
CA GLY A 157 -8.01 11.61 -13.42
C GLY A 157 -8.37 11.77 -14.90
N SER A 158 -9.58 11.40 -15.30
CA SER A 158 -10.06 11.52 -16.68
C SER A 158 -10.18 12.96 -17.20
N LYS A 159 -10.26 13.92 -16.28
CA LYS A 159 -10.39 15.35 -16.61
C LYS A 159 -9.05 16.05 -16.74
N ILE A 160 -7.96 15.40 -16.30
CA ILE A 160 -6.61 15.94 -16.43
C ILE A 160 -6.09 15.66 -17.83
N ILE A 161 -5.98 16.71 -18.61
CA ILE A 161 -5.43 16.66 -19.95
C ILE A 161 -4.04 17.30 -19.92
N ILE A 162 -3.05 16.59 -20.44
CA ILE A 162 -1.70 17.09 -20.68
C ILE A 162 -1.54 17.20 -22.19
N SER A 163 -1.41 18.43 -22.69
CA SER A 163 -1.22 18.66 -24.10
C SER A 163 0.24 18.45 -24.53
N HIS A 164 0.47 18.26 -25.82
CA HIS A 164 1.82 18.24 -26.36
C HIS A 164 2.54 19.57 -26.06
N GLU A 165 1.85 20.69 -26.12
CA GLU A 165 2.40 22.02 -25.80
C GLU A 165 2.85 22.11 -24.34
N ASP A 166 2.12 21.51 -23.39
CA ASP A 166 2.54 21.42 -21.99
C ASP A 166 3.86 20.64 -21.88
N ALA A 167 3.97 19.52 -22.61
CA ALA A 167 5.18 18.69 -22.60
C ALA A 167 6.37 19.43 -23.25
N VAL A 168 6.17 20.13 -24.37
CA VAL A 168 7.19 20.97 -25.02
C VAL A 168 7.68 22.06 -24.08
N LYS A 169 6.75 22.75 -23.40
CA LYS A 169 7.07 23.80 -22.44
C LYS A 169 7.91 23.25 -21.29
N TYR A 170 7.45 22.16 -20.66
CA TYR A 170 8.15 21.51 -19.55
C TYR A 170 9.56 21.09 -19.97
N TYR A 171 9.70 20.43 -21.12
CA TYR A 171 10.98 20.00 -21.65
C TYR A 171 11.96 21.16 -21.82
N ASN A 172 11.50 22.29 -22.42
CA ASN A 172 12.36 23.44 -22.64
C ASN A 172 12.81 24.14 -21.36
N GLU A 173 11.95 24.14 -20.33
CA GLU A 173 12.24 24.74 -19.03
C GLU A 173 13.14 23.83 -18.18
N HIS A 174 13.15 22.49 -18.42
CA HIS A 174 13.79 21.49 -17.58
C HIS A 174 14.76 20.58 -18.34
N LYS A 175 15.40 21.06 -19.39
CA LYS A 175 16.31 20.28 -20.25
C LYS A 175 17.39 19.51 -19.47
N SER A 176 17.89 20.09 -18.37
CA SER A 176 18.89 19.46 -17.51
C SER A 176 18.40 18.15 -16.85
N GLU A 177 17.10 17.99 -16.65
CA GLU A 177 16.52 16.75 -16.09
C GLU A 177 16.58 15.58 -17.09
N PHE A 178 16.67 15.89 -18.38
CA PHE A 178 16.68 14.92 -19.47
C PHE A 178 18.06 14.65 -20.03
N VAL A 179 19.10 15.15 -19.39
CA VAL A 179 20.47 14.77 -19.70
C VAL A 179 20.75 13.40 -19.06
N ARG A 180 20.97 12.42 -19.90
CA ARG A 180 21.31 11.04 -19.45
C ARG A 180 22.82 10.83 -19.58
N PRO A 181 23.44 10.19 -18.60
CA PRO A 181 24.80 9.73 -18.74
C PRO A 181 24.90 8.62 -19.81
N GLU A 182 26.06 8.48 -20.42
CA GLU A 182 26.34 7.34 -21.28
C GLU A 182 26.21 6.04 -20.50
N THR A 183 25.43 5.07 -21.02
CA THR A 183 25.19 3.77 -20.39
C THR A 183 25.35 2.63 -21.39
N VAL A 184 25.77 1.48 -20.87
CA VAL A 184 25.87 0.24 -21.64
C VAL A 184 25.12 -0.88 -20.92
N VAL A 185 24.44 -1.75 -21.68
CA VAL A 185 23.86 -3.00 -21.18
C VAL A 185 24.86 -4.11 -21.46
N LEU A 186 25.28 -4.83 -20.44
CA LEU A 186 26.34 -5.81 -20.53
C LEU A 186 25.86 -7.24 -20.27
N ARG A 187 26.53 -8.17 -20.95
CA ARG A 187 26.55 -9.62 -20.65
C ARG A 187 27.98 -10.07 -20.45
N GLU A 188 28.16 -11.14 -19.66
CA GLU A 188 29.46 -11.74 -19.41
C GLU A 188 29.52 -13.22 -19.75
N ILE A 189 30.71 -13.66 -20.18
CA ILE A 189 31.16 -15.05 -20.06
C ILE A 189 32.38 -15.02 -19.16
N PHE A 190 32.29 -15.75 -18.04
CA PHE A 190 33.34 -15.82 -17.05
C PHE A 190 33.91 -17.25 -16.96
N VAL A 191 35.24 -17.36 -16.97
CA VAL A 191 35.98 -18.62 -16.78
C VAL A 191 36.78 -18.51 -15.51
N SER A 192 36.36 -19.21 -14.45
CA SER A 192 36.98 -19.12 -13.13
C SER A 192 38.34 -19.79 -13.07
N THR A 193 39.29 -19.13 -12.38
CA THR A 193 40.60 -19.70 -12.00
C THR A 193 40.66 -20.04 -10.52
N GLU A 194 39.56 -19.88 -9.79
CA GLU A 194 39.52 -20.13 -8.37
C GLU A 194 39.78 -21.61 -8.07
N GLY A 195 40.69 -21.89 -7.15
CA GLY A 195 41.08 -23.27 -6.78
C GLY A 195 41.92 -24.00 -7.81
N LYS A 196 42.39 -23.31 -8.87
CA LYS A 196 43.22 -23.90 -9.94
C LYS A 196 44.72 -23.67 -9.72
N SER A 197 45.51 -24.63 -10.18
CA SER A 197 46.97 -24.52 -10.12
C SER A 197 47.53 -23.59 -11.22
N ALA A 198 48.70 -23.06 -10.98
CA ALA A 198 49.38 -22.20 -11.96
C ALA A 198 49.60 -22.88 -13.35
N THR A 199 49.65 -24.19 -13.40
CA THR A 199 49.80 -24.99 -14.63
C THR A 199 48.49 -25.11 -15.40
N GLU A 200 47.32 -24.94 -14.78
CA GLU A 200 46.00 -25.04 -15.41
C GLU A 200 45.54 -23.67 -15.99
N ILE A 201 46.05 -22.56 -15.45
CA ILE A 201 45.61 -21.21 -15.84
C ILE A 201 45.80 -20.93 -17.35
N PRO A 202 46.88 -21.33 -18.02
CA PRO A 202 47.03 -21.13 -19.46
C PRO A 202 45.96 -21.84 -20.28
N ASP A 203 45.49 -23.02 -19.86
CA ASP A 203 44.47 -23.77 -20.60
C ASP A 203 43.07 -23.17 -20.38
N LEU A 204 42.80 -22.60 -19.20
CA LEU A 204 41.57 -21.81 -18.96
C LEU A 204 41.57 -20.52 -19.79
N ARG A 205 42.73 -19.87 -19.97
CA ARG A 205 42.86 -18.74 -20.90
C ARG A 205 42.51 -19.13 -22.32
N LYS A 206 43.08 -20.26 -22.81
CA LYS A 206 42.72 -20.79 -24.11
C LYS A 206 41.26 -21.14 -24.24
N LYS A 207 40.63 -21.68 -23.17
CA LYS A 207 39.18 -21.91 -23.13
C LYS A 207 38.41 -20.62 -23.35
N ALA A 208 38.74 -19.53 -22.62
CA ALA A 208 38.10 -18.24 -22.78
C ALA A 208 38.30 -17.65 -24.20
N ASP A 209 39.52 -17.72 -24.73
CA ASP A 209 39.82 -17.27 -26.10
C ASP A 209 39.03 -18.05 -27.15
N ASN A 210 38.89 -19.37 -26.96
CA ASN A 210 38.10 -20.24 -27.86
C ASN A 210 36.60 -19.87 -27.80
N LEU A 211 36.04 -19.65 -26.62
CA LEU A 211 34.64 -19.21 -26.47
C LEU A 211 34.39 -17.89 -27.19
N ARG A 212 35.32 -16.93 -27.07
CA ARG A 212 35.27 -15.65 -27.82
C ARG A 212 35.29 -15.86 -29.33
N ILE A 213 36.19 -16.71 -29.81
CA ILE A 213 36.35 -17.02 -31.26
C ILE A 213 35.04 -17.65 -31.79
N ARG A 214 34.40 -18.54 -31.05
CA ARG A 214 33.17 -19.20 -31.46
C ARG A 214 32.04 -18.19 -31.67
N VAL A 215 31.90 -17.23 -30.77
CA VAL A 215 30.90 -16.18 -30.94
C VAL A 215 31.24 -15.27 -32.12
N LEU A 216 32.54 -14.85 -32.27
CA LEU A 216 32.97 -13.94 -33.34
C LEU A 216 32.88 -14.57 -34.73
N ASN A 217 33.43 -15.79 -34.91
CA ASN A 217 33.66 -16.37 -36.22
C ASN A 217 32.56 -17.34 -36.65
N ASN A 218 31.95 -18.05 -35.66
CA ASN A 218 30.92 -19.04 -35.97
C ASN A 218 29.49 -18.46 -35.79
N GLY A 219 29.36 -17.24 -35.24
CA GLY A 219 28.08 -16.60 -35.03
C GLY A 219 27.25 -17.26 -33.95
N GLU A 220 27.87 -18.00 -33.00
CA GLU A 220 27.18 -18.59 -31.89
C GLU A 220 26.63 -17.50 -30.96
N ASP A 221 25.40 -17.70 -30.44
CA ASP A 221 24.76 -16.72 -29.56
C ASP A 221 25.52 -16.60 -28.24
N PHE A 222 25.89 -15.37 -27.86
CA PHE A 222 26.64 -15.10 -26.64
C PHE A 222 25.91 -15.55 -25.38
N GLY A 223 24.58 -15.33 -25.32
CA GLY A 223 23.77 -15.72 -24.17
C GLY A 223 23.70 -17.24 -24.01
N GLU A 224 23.55 -17.98 -25.10
CA GLU A 224 23.59 -19.45 -25.06
C GLU A 224 24.98 -19.96 -24.68
N MET A 225 26.04 -19.31 -25.17
CA MET A 225 27.40 -19.65 -24.76
C MET A 225 27.62 -19.37 -23.27
N ALA A 226 27.07 -18.27 -22.73
CA ALA A 226 27.13 -17.98 -21.30
C ALA A 226 26.40 -19.05 -20.50
N LYS A 227 25.19 -19.50 -20.91
CA LYS A 227 24.43 -20.54 -20.22
C LYS A 227 25.18 -21.86 -20.11
N HIS A 228 25.95 -22.21 -21.13
CA HIS A 228 26.61 -23.51 -21.19
C HIS A 228 28.04 -23.50 -20.64
N TYR A 229 28.75 -22.38 -20.71
CA TYR A 229 30.20 -22.34 -20.47
C TYR A 229 30.66 -21.32 -19.44
N SER A 230 29.80 -20.42 -19.01
CA SER A 230 30.16 -19.43 -17.98
C SER A 230 30.13 -20.04 -16.60
N ASP A 231 31.17 -19.80 -15.83
CA ASP A 231 31.26 -20.19 -14.42
C ASP A 231 30.64 -19.14 -13.48
N SER A 232 30.11 -18.03 -14.04
CA SER A 232 29.42 -16.99 -13.29
C SER A 232 28.02 -17.42 -12.86
N THR A 233 27.52 -16.85 -11.76
CA THR A 233 26.14 -17.03 -11.30
C THR A 233 25.10 -16.49 -12.30
N THR A 234 25.48 -15.49 -13.11
CA THR A 234 24.67 -14.91 -14.19
C THR A 234 24.59 -15.81 -15.41
N GLY A 235 25.48 -16.81 -15.52
CA GLY A 235 25.54 -17.72 -16.69
C GLY A 235 24.19 -18.33 -17.04
N LYS A 236 23.43 -18.84 -16.05
CA LYS A 236 22.11 -19.44 -16.25
C LYS A 236 21.08 -18.49 -16.89
N GLN A 237 21.30 -17.18 -16.74
CA GLN A 237 20.45 -16.12 -17.29
C GLN A 237 21.08 -15.51 -18.56
N GLY A 238 21.98 -16.25 -19.24
CA GLY A 238 22.65 -15.78 -20.47
C GLY A 238 23.75 -14.76 -20.21
N GLY A 239 24.29 -14.72 -18.99
CA GLY A 239 25.37 -13.82 -18.58
C GLY A 239 24.92 -12.38 -18.34
N GLU A 240 23.62 -12.10 -18.18
CA GLU A 240 23.12 -10.72 -18.03
C GLU A 240 23.65 -10.05 -16.75
N LEU A 241 24.33 -8.91 -16.92
CA LEU A 241 24.84 -8.07 -15.82
C LEU A 241 23.94 -6.86 -15.55
N GLY A 242 23.19 -6.39 -16.57
CA GLY A 242 22.33 -5.22 -16.49
C GLY A 242 22.94 -3.95 -17.10
N VAL A 243 22.48 -2.79 -16.65
CA VAL A 243 22.81 -1.46 -17.18
C VAL A 243 23.86 -0.79 -16.31
N PHE A 244 24.93 -0.27 -16.95
CA PHE A 244 26.03 0.39 -16.25
C PHE A 244 26.33 1.77 -16.84
N GLN A 245 26.54 2.73 -15.95
CA GLN A 245 27.18 3.99 -16.28
C GLN A 245 28.73 3.83 -16.23
N ARG A 246 29.46 4.68 -16.93
CA ARG A 246 30.93 4.66 -16.95
C ARG A 246 31.55 4.68 -15.55
N THR A 247 30.93 5.42 -14.61
CA THR A 247 31.43 5.59 -13.24
C THR A 247 31.16 4.38 -12.33
N GLN A 248 30.34 3.44 -12.76
CA GLN A 248 29.97 2.22 -12.00
C GLN A 248 30.90 1.03 -12.31
N LEU A 249 31.74 1.16 -13.34
CA LEU A 249 32.69 0.13 -13.77
C LEU A 249 34.13 0.49 -13.38
N ASP A 250 34.95 -0.54 -13.22
CA ASP A 250 36.42 -0.32 -13.14
C ASP A 250 36.87 0.50 -14.35
N PRO A 251 37.75 1.52 -14.18
CA PRO A 251 38.18 2.40 -15.28
C PRO A 251 38.71 1.67 -16.51
N LYS A 252 39.44 0.56 -16.33
CA LYS A 252 39.98 -0.24 -17.43
C LYS A 252 38.89 -1.02 -18.18
N ILE A 253 37.87 -1.49 -17.46
CA ILE A 253 36.68 -2.16 -18.04
C ILE A 253 35.85 -1.11 -18.78
N ALA A 254 35.58 0.02 -18.12
CA ALA A 254 34.82 1.12 -18.71
C ALA A 254 35.39 1.60 -20.01
N GLU A 255 36.73 1.83 -20.09
CA GLU A 255 37.41 2.23 -21.31
C GLU A 255 37.12 1.26 -22.46
N LYS A 256 37.20 -0.05 -22.20
CA LYS A 256 37.00 -1.08 -23.22
C LYS A 256 35.55 -1.19 -23.66
N VAL A 257 34.59 -1.30 -22.70
CA VAL A 257 33.20 -1.54 -23.06
C VAL A 257 32.53 -0.33 -23.69
N PHE A 258 32.91 0.89 -23.27
CA PHE A 258 32.36 2.12 -23.85
C PHE A 258 33.01 2.49 -25.21
N ALA A 259 34.04 1.79 -25.64
CA ALA A 259 34.58 1.90 -26.99
C ALA A 259 33.87 0.97 -27.99
N LEU A 260 33.03 0.02 -27.48
CA LEU A 260 32.36 -0.97 -28.29
C LEU A 260 30.96 -0.47 -28.74
N ASN A 261 30.54 -0.94 -29.90
CA ASN A 261 29.17 -0.77 -30.37
C ASN A 261 28.29 -1.94 -29.93
N ARG A 262 27.00 -1.80 -30.18
CA ARG A 262 26.02 -2.84 -29.95
C ARG A 262 26.46 -4.19 -30.53
N ASN A 263 26.27 -5.26 -29.76
CA ASN A 263 26.67 -6.65 -30.09
C ASN A 263 28.15 -6.91 -30.22
N GLN A 264 29.02 -5.92 -30.00
CA GLN A 264 30.48 -6.16 -29.94
C GLN A 264 30.87 -6.64 -28.54
N MET A 265 32.02 -7.33 -28.46
CA MET A 265 32.54 -7.86 -27.22
C MET A 265 34.02 -7.48 -27.03
N THR A 266 34.45 -7.48 -25.78
CA THR A 266 35.85 -7.25 -25.42
C THR A 266 36.76 -8.40 -25.84
N ASP A 267 38.06 -8.15 -25.83
CA ASP A 267 39.02 -9.23 -25.72
C ASP A 267 38.88 -9.94 -24.38
N VAL A 268 39.44 -11.15 -24.25
CA VAL A 268 39.52 -11.84 -22.97
C VAL A 268 40.29 -10.99 -21.97
N MET A 269 39.63 -10.60 -20.90
CA MET A 269 40.23 -9.79 -19.83
C MET A 269 40.60 -10.71 -18.66
N GLU A 270 41.77 -10.49 -18.11
CA GLU A 270 42.21 -11.18 -16.90
C GLU A 270 41.78 -10.39 -15.67
N THR A 271 41.10 -11.10 -14.75
CA THR A 271 40.66 -10.58 -13.47
C THR A 271 41.41 -11.33 -12.34
N LYS A 272 41.18 -10.92 -11.11
CA LYS A 272 41.78 -11.62 -9.95
C LYS A 272 41.26 -13.06 -9.77
N THR A 273 40.10 -13.38 -10.29
CA THR A 273 39.35 -14.64 -10.06
C THR A 273 39.18 -15.45 -11.35
N GLY A 274 39.61 -14.95 -12.49
CA GLY A 274 39.43 -15.66 -13.75
C GLY A 274 39.57 -14.80 -15.00
N PHE A 275 39.03 -15.30 -16.09
CA PHE A 275 38.98 -14.66 -17.39
C PHE A 275 37.58 -14.25 -17.74
N GLU A 276 37.40 -13.01 -18.17
CA GLU A 276 36.10 -12.40 -18.44
C GLU A 276 36.01 -11.90 -19.88
N ILE A 277 34.87 -12.13 -20.51
CA ILE A 277 34.52 -11.56 -21.82
C ILE A 277 33.21 -10.81 -21.62
N LEU A 278 33.17 -9.52 -21.95
CA LEU A 278 32.00 -8.68 -21.87
C LEU A 278 31.45 -8.41 -23.27
N GLN A 279 30.13 -8.52 -23.42
CA GLN A 279 29.43 -8.09 -24.63
C GLN A 279 28.54 -6.89 -24.31
N VAL A 280 28.58 -5.88 -25.18
CA VAL A 280 27.65 -4.75 -25.17
C VAL A 280 26.39 -5.15 -25.92
N VAL A 281 25.28 -5.38 -25.17
CA VAL A 281 23.97 -5.71 -25.74
C VAL A 281 23.32 -4.48 -26.34
N GLU A 282 23.36 -3.37 -25.58
CA GLU A 282 22.85 -2.06 -25.99
C GLU A 282 23.79 -0.96 -25.47
N ARG A 283 23.81 0.15 -26.20
CA ARG A 283 24.56 1.36 -25.83
C ARG A 283 23.64 2.56 -25.97
N TYR A 284 23.63 3.39 -24.96
CA TYR A 284 22.92 4.66 -24.95
C TYR A 284 23.93 5.78 -24.75
N ASP A 285 24.02 6.67 -25.74
CA ASP A 285 24.94 7.79 -25.71
C ASP A 285 24.54 8.80 -24.64
N ALA A 286 25.57 9.46 -24.08
CA ALA A 286 25.36 10.58 -23.17
C ALA A 286 24.74 11.76 -23.91
N GLY A 287 23.95 12.54 -23.20
CA GLY A 287 23.43 13.80 -23.71
C GLY A 287 21.98 14.05 -23.39
N GLU A 288 21.51 15.18 -23.89
CA GLU A 288 20.11 15.59 -23.79
C GLU A 288 19.24 14.65 -24.62
N GLN A 289 18.30 13.99 -23.97
CA GLN A 289 17.33 13.14 -24.66
C GLN A 289 16.34 14.02 -25.43
N THR A 290 15.98 13.61 -26.64
CA THR A 290 14.99 14.35 -27.43
C THR A 290 13.63 14.30 -26.78
N LEU A 291 12.80 15.35 -26.98
CA LEU A 291 11.44 15.40 -26.47
C LEU A 291 10.64 14.14 -26.79
N GLU A 292 10.73 13.62 -28.03
CA GLU A 292 10.01 12.41 -28.45
C GLU A 292 10.26 11.19 -27.54
N LYS A 293 11.50 11.06 -27.03
CA LYS A 293 11.88 9.95 -26.14
C LYS A 293 11.38 10.14 -24.71
N VAL A 294 11.30 11.38 -24.25
CA VAL A 294 10.96 11.70 -22.85
C VAL A 294 9.54 12.22 -22.67
N GLU A 295 8.79 12.47 -23.74
CA GLU A 295 7.42 12.98 -23.67
C GLU A 295 6.48 12.11 -22.81
N PRO A 296 6.52 10.76 -22.84
CA PRO A 296 5.73 9.94 -21.93
C PRO A 296 6.11 10.15 -20.45
N GLU A 297 7.40 10.31 -20.15
CA GLU A 297 7.89 10.62 -18.80
C GLU A 297 7.39 11.99 -18.33
N ILE A 298 7.49 12.99 -19.18
CA ILE A 298 7.01 14.35 -18.92
C ILE A 298 5.50 14.35 -18.70
N THR A 299 4.75 13.67 -19.56
CA THR A 299 3.29 13.56 -19.48
C THR A 299 2.87 12.96 -18.13
N ASN A 300 3.50 11.87 -17.71
CA ASN A 300 3.24 11.26 -16.41
C ASN A 300 3.56 12.22 -15.27
N LYS A 301 4.71 12.89 -15.31
CA LYS A 301 5.11 13.86 -14.28
C LYS A 301 4.15 15.04 -14.18
N LEU A 302 3.74 15.60 -15.29
CA LEU A 302 2.76 16.69 -15.34
C LEU A 302 1.36 16.22 -14.87
N TYR A 303 1.00 14.99 -15.20
CA TYR A 303 -0.24 14.39 -14.73
C TYR A 303 -0.25 14.24 -13.20
N GLU A 304 0.82 13.71 -12.61
CA GLU A 304 0.98 13.59 -11.17
C GLU A 304 0.92 14.97 -10.48
N GLN A 305 1.60 15.98 -11.04
CA GLN A 305 1.59 17.34 -10.51
C GLN A 305 0.20 17.98 -10.53
N LYS A 306 -0.64 17.68 -11.56
CA LYS A 306 -2.01 18.20 -11.66
C LYS A 306 -3.00 17.37 -10.82
N MET A 307 -2.69 16.12 -10.50
CA MET A 307 -3.60 15.21 -9.79
C MET A 307 -3.91 15.67 -8.36
N GLU A 308 -2.87 16.03 -7.59
CA GLU A 308 -3.08 16.42 -6.19
C GLU A 308 -3.96 17.66 -6.01
N PRO A 309 -3.72 18.80 -6.71
CA PRO A 309 -4.60 19.95 -6.60
C PRO A 309 -6.02 19.66 -7.13
N ALA A 310 -6.15 18.90 -8.23
CA ALA A 310 -7.46 18.54 -8.78
C ALA A 310 -8.27 17.66 -7.82
N LEU A 311 -7.61 16.69 -7.16
CA LEU A 311 -8.25 15.86 -6.13
C LEU A 311 -8.68 16.70 -4.93
N ARG A 312 -7.85 17.65 -4.48
CA ARG A 312 -8.18 18.55 -3.38
C ARG A 312 -9.41 19.42 -3.68
N ASP A 313 -9.48 19.96 -4.89
CA ASP A 313 -10.64 20.76 -5.34
C ASP A 313 -11.90 19.91 -5.44
N TYR A 314 -11.78 18.67 -5.93
CA TYR A 314 -12.89 17.73 -5.98
C TYR A 314 -13.40 17.35 -4.58
N LEU A 315 -12.50 17.01 -3.66
CA LEU A 315 -12.84 16.70 -2.26
C LEU A 315 -13.51 17.89 -1.57
N LYS A 316 -13.01 19.11 -1.83
CA LYS A 316 -13.65 20.34 -1.34
C LYS A 316 -15.09 20.45 -1.81
N THR A 317 -15.36 20.22 -3.08
CA THR A 317 -16.72 20.23 -3.64
C THR A 317 -17.60 19.15 -2.99
N LEU A 318 -17.09 17.92 -2.84
CA LEU A 318 -17.84 16.84 -2.16
C LEU A 318 -18.19 17.19 -0.72
N ARG A 319 -17.29 17.86 0.01
CA ARG A 319 -17.52 18.33 1.38
C ARG A 319 -18.56 19.43 1.46
N GLU A 320 -18.54 20.39 0.51
CA GLU A 320 -19.52 21.48 0.43
C GLU A 320 -20.94 20.97 0.12
N ASP A 321 -21.05 19.90 -0.66
CA ASP A 321 -22.33 19.27 -1.05
C ASP A 321 -22.85 18.26 -0.01
N SER A 322 -22.08 18.00 1.08
CA SER A 322 -22.37 16.94 2.06
C SER A 322 -22.74 17.50 3.42
N TYR A 323 -23.54 16.71 4.17
CA TYR A 323 -23.81 16.99 5.55
C TYR A 323 -22.70 16.40 6.42
N LEU A 324 -21.95 17.26 7.09
CA LEU A 324 -20.85 16.90 7.98
C LEU A 324 -21.12 17.41 9.39
N GLN A 325 -21.12 16.50 10.36
CA GLN A 325 -21.14 16.83 11.80
C GLN A 325 -19.94 16.19 12.48
N ILE A 326 -19.23 16.94 13.29
CA ILE A 326 -18.05 16.45 14.03
C ILE A 326 -18.32 16.66 15.53
N LYS A 327 -18.05 15.60 16.32
CA LYS A 327 -18.20 15.66 17.77
C LYS A 327 -17.22 16.66 18.38
N PRO A 328 -17.63 17.49 19.38
CA PRO A 328 -16.73 18.36 20.11
C PRO A 328 -15.53 17.58 20.69
N GLY A 329 -14.32 18.12 20.50
CA GLY A 329 -13.07 17.48 20.91
C GLY A 329 -12.32 16.76 19.78
N TYR A 330 -12.94 16.61 18.60
CA TYR A 330 -12.29 16.12 17.39
C TYR A 330 -12.13 17.24 16.37
N THR A 331 -11.08 17.17 15.56
CA THR A 331 -10.75 18.21 14.58
C THR A 331 -10.59 17.61 13.20
N ASP A 332 -11.31 18.15 12.23
CA ASP A 332 -11.10 17.90 10.82
C ASP A 332 -10.24 19.04 10.23
N THR A 333 -9.05 18.71 9.73
CA THR A 333 -8.10 19.70 9.21
C THR A 333 -8.52 20.32 7.86
N ALA A 334 -9.53 19.75 7.20
CA ALA A 334 -10.11 20.27 5.95
C ALA A 334 -11.52 20.83 6.12
N ALA A 335 -11.96 21.12 7.34
CA ALA A 335 -13.32 21.59 7.63
C ALA A 335 -13.69 22.85 6.82
N VAL A 336 -14.73 22.72 5.98
CA VAL A 336 -15.28 23.84 5.20
C VAL A 336 -16.43 24.51 5.95
N LYS A 337 -17.35 23.75 6.51
CA LYS A 337 -18.39 24.12 7.50
C LYS A 337 -18.80 22.87 8.26
N THR A 338 -18.72 22.87 9.57
CA THR A 338 -19.15 21.76 10.42
C THR A 338 -20.14 22.24 11.45
N GLU A 339 -21.30 21.56 11.56
CA GLU A 339 -22.21 21.75 12.69
C GLU A 339 -21.77 20.83 13.84
N PRO A 340 -21.75 21.31 15.09
CA PRO A 340 -21.43 20.45 16.22
C PRO A 340 -22.52 19.39 16.43
N ILE A 341 -22.11 18.18 16.78
CA ILE A 341 -23.06 17.12 17.19
C ILE A 341 -23.63 17.53 18.55
N GLU A 342 -24.93 17.86 18.60
CA GLU A 342 -25.64 17.94 19.89
C GLU A 342 -25.77 16.53 20.47
N GLU A 343 -25.21 16.30 21.66
CA GLU A 343 -25.48 15.09 22.43
C GLU A 343 -26.98 15.03 22.70
N VAL A 344 -27.68 14.12 22.02
CA VAL A 344 -29.03 13.76 22.43
C VAL A 344 -28.91 13.02 23.77
N ALA A 345 -29.11 13.75 24.84
CA ALA A 345 -29.18 13.18 26.17
C ALA A 345 -30.16 11.97 26.10
N ALA A 346 -29.71 10.81 26.50
CA ALA A 346 -30.52 9.62 26.57
C ALA A 346 -31.77 9.95 27.38
N ALA A 347 -32.94 9.85 26.75
CA ALA A 347 -34.20 10.11 27.43
C ALA A 347 -34.27 9.22 28.67
N PRO A 348 -34.63 9.76 29.86
CA PRO A 348 -34.72 8.93 31.07
C PRO A 348 -35.77 7.85 30.82
N GLU A 349 -35.37 6.60 31.04
CA GLU A 349 -36.31 5.47 31.10
C GLU A 349 -37.48 5.82 32.03
N LYS A 350 -38.67 5.86 31.47
CA LYS A 350 -39.92 6.00 32.29
C LYS A 350 -40.07 4.73 33.10
N ASP A 351 -39.90 4.89 34.40
CA ASP A 351 -40.24 3.90 35.42
C ASP A 351 -41.76 3.60 35.36
N ASP A 352 -42.11 2.51 34.70
CA ASP A 352 -43.47 1.97 34.65
C ASP A 352 -43.77 1.14 35.90
N SER A 353 -43.68 1.78 37.07
CA SER A 353 -44.25 1.20 38.28
C SER A 353 -45.28 2.13 38.88
N LYS A 354 -46.54 1.68 38.74
CA LYS A 354 -47.80 2.08 39.43
C LYS A 354 -48.78 2.90 38.58
N SER A 355 -49.88 2.28 38.17
CA SER A 355 -51.15 2.41 38.92
C SER A 355 -52.26 1.69 38.17
N LYS A 356 -52.87 0.73 38.89
CA LYS A 356 -54.22 0.24 38.62
C LYS A 356 -55.25 1.32 38.90
N GLY A 357 -56.25 1.45 38.03
CA GLY A 357 -57.52 1.98 38.47
C GLY A 357 -58.19 2.97 37.53
N GLY A 358 -59.38 2.59 37.01
CA GLY A 358 -60.42 3.54 36.71
C GLY A 358 -60.90 3.63 35.27
N LYS A 359 -61.91 2.79 34.98
CA LYS A 359 -62.84 2.96 33.85
C LYS A 359 -63.43 4.36 33.81
N ARG A 360 -63.54 4.99 32.65
CA ARG A 360 -64.74 5.76 32.27
C ARG A 360 -64.84 5.91 30.75
N LEU A 361 -65.99 5.46 30.26
CA LEU A 361 -66.53 5.71 28.92
C LEU A 361 -66.80 7.20 28.70
N GLY A 362 -66.63 7.68 27.47
CA GLY A 362 -67.10 9.01 27.07
C GLY A 362 -66.86 9.26 25.57
N ILE A 363 -67.81 8.82 24.77
CA ILE A 363 -68.61 9.48 23.71
C ILE A 363 -67.77 10.29 22.65
N PHE A 364 -67.82 9.76 21.44
CA PHE A 364 -67.44 10.46 20.17
C PHE A 364 -68.48 11.51 19.79
N PRO A 365 -68.16 12.60 19.15
CA PRO A 365 -69.02 13.29 18.25
C PRO A 365 -68.62 13.11 16.78
N LYS A 366 -69.64 12.83 15.99
CA LYS A 366 -69.67 12.67 14.53
C LYS A 366 -69.21 13.91 13.81
N LYS A 367 -68.38 13.70 12.79
CA LYS A 367 -68.04 14.65 11.77
C LYS A 367 -69.21 14.79 10.76
N LYS A 368 -69.73 16.01 10.55
CA LYS A 368 -70.64 16.33 9.45
C LYS A 368 -69.79 16.75 8.22
N SER A 369 -70.10 16.10 7.11
CA SER A 369 -69.79 16.52 5.76
C SER A 369 -70.70 17.66 5.31
N GLY A 370 -70.17 18.56 4.50
CA GLY A 370 -70.98 19.60 3.85
C GLY A 370 -70.13 20.44 2.93
N THR A 371 -70.34 20.19 1.70
CA THR A 371 -70.28 20.85 0.38
C THR A 371 -68.98 21.44 -0.07
#